data_948801d9976390c8bf986012246f2e35
#
_entry.id   948801d9976390c8bf986012246f2e35
#
_cell.length_a   1.000
_cell.length_b   1.000
_cell.length_c   1.000
_cell.angle_alpha   90.00
_cell.angle_beta   90.00
_cell.angle_gamma   90.00
#
_symmetry.space_group_name_H-M   'P 1'
#
loop_
_entity.id
_entity.type
_entity.pdbx_description
1 polymer ?
#
loop_
_entity_poly.entity_id
_entity_poly.type
_entity_poly.pdbx_seq_one_letter_code
_entity_poly.pdbx_strand_id
1 'polypeptide(L)'
;MSKQPTNEGDRIAKVIARAGLASRREAEAWIAAGRVSVNGKAINSPALNVGPRDRIAVDGQPLPGRTRTRLFLCNKPRGLVTTHSDPEGRETIFRALPKHLPRLISVGRLDMNTEGLLLLTNDGGLARALELPSTGWVRRYRVRALGRVTQETLDGLKKGVTVEGIHYGPIEATLERQLESNCWIAVAIREGKNREVRRVMESLGLKVSRLIRVAFGPFELPPIAECDVKEVETAALKKTLGPEIIKQAEADFDAPLEIEAEQAPHGSRRHSGAGQRPEPGIQKHRPGKRPDSGSPLRGVRNDGGKWQGRAPQDAGPRPETGRNKHQKRRRPDRSGGPRPSRPRPK
;
A
#
# COMPACT_ATOMS: atom_id res chain seq x y z
N MET A 1 3.68 44.86 19.93
CA MET A 1 4.00 44.22 18.64
C MET A 1 4.08 42.70 18.87
N SER A 2 3.00 41.97 18.63
CA SER A 2 2.95 40.51 18.73
C SER A 2 3.68 39.93 17.52
N LYS A 3 4.83 39.28 17.76
CA LYS A 3 5.53 38.49 16.76
C LYS A 3 4.54 37.43 16.22
N GLN A 4 4.20 37.53 14.94
CA GLN A 4 3.55 36.41 14.26
C GLN A 4 4.44 35.15 14.42
N PRO A 5 3.85 33.97 14.69
CA PRO A 5 4.65 32.77 14.82
C PRO A 5 5.35 32.53 13.49
N THR A 6 6.67 32.52 13.51
CA THR A 6 7.48 32.07 12.39
C THR A 6 7.04 30.67 12.03
N ASN A 7 6.75 30.45 10.75
CA ASN A 7 6.23 29.19 10.20
C ASN A 7 7.32 28.09 10.16
N GLU A 8 8.26 28.14 11.12
CA GLU A 8 9.34 27.17 11.28
C GLU A 8 8.83 25.95 12.04
N GLY A 9 9.02 24.79 11.48
CA GLY A 9 8.60 23.51 12.04
C GLY A 9 7.80 22.65 11.07
N ASP A 10 7.53 21.44 11.47
CA ASP A 10 6.73 20.49 10.72
C ASP A 10 5.25 20.54 11.14
N ARG A 11 4.34 20.29 10.18
CA ARG A 11 2.93 20.10 10.49
C ARG A 11 2.77 18.99 11.53
N ILE A 12 2.02 19.26 12.60
CA ILE A 12 1.85 18.30 13.70
C ILE A 12 1.36 16.94 13.23
N ALA A 13 0.45 16.87 12.25
CA ALA A 13 0.01 15.60 11.67
C ALA A 13 1.15 14.83 10.95
N LYS A 14 2.14 15.56 10.36
CA LYS A 14 3.36 14.93 9.80
C LYS A 14 4.21 14.33 10.92
N VAL A 15 4.36 15.02 12.03
CA VAL A 15 5.17 14.58 13.18
C VAL A 15 4.56 13.32 13.81
N ILE A 16 3.25 13.32 14.08
CA ILE A 16 2.53 12.16 14.63
C ILE A 16 2.64 10.95 13.68
N ALA A 17 2.47 11.16 12.37
CA ALA A 17 2.61 10.10 11.38
C ALA A 17 4.05 9.55 11.30
N ARG A 18 5.06 10.41 11.49
CA ARG A 18 6.47 10.04 11.47
C ARG A 18 6.89 9.26 12.71
N ALA A 19 6.18 9.44 13.82
CA ALA A 19 6.30 8.62 15.03
C ALA A 19 5.65 7.22 14.90
N GLY A 20 5.03 6.91 13.75
CA GLY A 20 4.47 5.59 13.46
C GLY A 20 3.08 5.31 14.02
N LEU A 21 2.49 6.25 14.79
CA LEU A 21 1.20 6.02 15.45
C LEU A 21 0.00 5.98 14.50
N ALA A 22 0.01 6.85 13.46
CA ALA A 22 -1.14 7.04 12.58
C ALA A 22 -0.72 7.47 11.17
N SER A 23 -1.65 7.46 10.22
CA SER A 23 -1.50 8.24 8.98
C SER A 23 -1.70 9.72 9.26
N ARG A 24 -1.28 10.60 8.34
CA ARG A 24 -1.54 12.05 8.48
C ARG A 24 -3.03 12.35 8.61
N ARG A 25 -3.89 11.69 7.84
CA ARG A 25 -5.35 11.87 7.88
C ARG A 25 -5.95 11.38 9.21
N GLU A 26 -5.50 10.27 9.74
CA GLU A 26 -5.90 9.79 11.06
C GLU A 26 -5.44 10.74 12.16
N ALA A 27 -4.20 11.24 12.08
CA ALA A 27 -3.70 12.25 13.00
C ALA A 27 -4.51 13.56 12.95
N GLU A 28 -4.91 14.01 11.76
CA GLU A 28 -5.81 15.17 11.60
C GLU A 28 -7.18 14.92 12.24
N ALA A 29 -7.74 13.70 12.11
CA ALA A 29 -8.97 13.32 12.77
C ALA A 29 -8.83 13.29 14.30
N TRP A 30 -7.70 12.79 14.83
CA TRP A 30 -7.40 12.82 16.28
C TRP A 30 -7.27 14.25 16.82
N ILE A 31 -6.64 15.14 16.05
CA ILE A 31 -6.52 16.56 16.41
C ILE A 31 -7.91 17.20 16.45
N ALA A 32 -8.73 17.00 15.44
CA ALA A 32 -10.10 17.54 15.40
C ALA A 32 -10.98 17.00 16.54
N ALA A 33 -10.72 15.78 17.01
CA ALA A 33 -11.38 15.16 18.16
C ALA A 33 -10.82 15.64 19.53
N GLY A 34 -9.82 16.54 19.55
CA GLY A 34 -9.20 17.05 20.79
C GLY A 34 -8.33 16.05 21.54
N ARG A 35 -7.95 14.93 20.89
CA ARG A 35 -7.12 13.87 21.49
C ARG A 35 -5.63 14.22 21.55
N VAL A 36 -5.21 15.30 20.88
CA VAL A 36 -3.81 15.69 20.76
C VAL A 36 -3.57 16.94 21.59
N SER A 37 -2.49 16.93 22.37
CA SER A 37 -2.03 18.12 23.11
C SER A 37 -0.59 18.49 22.73
N VAL A 38 -0.29 19.79 22.79
CA VAL A 38 1.05 20.35 22.60
C VAL A 38 1.37 21.21 23.80
N ASN A 39 2.49 20.92 24.46
CA ASN A 39 2.92 21.62 25.68
C ASN A 39 1.83 21.69 26.77
N GLY A 40 1.07 20.59 26.91
CA GLY A 40 -0.01 20.43 27.88
C GLY A 40 -1.35 21.07 27.48
N LYS A 41 -1.45 21.72 26.31
CA LYS A 41 -2.70 22.33 25.83
C LYS A 41 -3.27 21.48 24.70
N ALA A 42 -4.54 21.07 24.85
CA ALA A 42 -5.26 20.38 23.77
C ALA A 42 -5.40 21.31 22.55
N ILE A 43 -5.24 20.73 21.37
CA ILE A 43 -5.36 21.43 20.10
C ILE A 43 -6.51 20.82 19.27
N ASN A 44 -7.14 21.62 18.43
CA ASN A 44 -8.22 21.22 17.54
C ASN A 44 -7.98 21.57 16.08
N SER A 45 -6.85 22.22 15.77
CA SER A 45 -6.49 22.60 14.41
C SER A 45 -5.24 21.86 13.92
N PRO A 46 -5.31 21.13 12.80
CA PRO A 46 -4.15 20.46 12.21
C PRO A 46 -3.19 21.44 11.51
N ALA A 47 -3.53 22.72 11.44
CA ALA A 47 -2.71 23.75 10.81
C ALA A 47 -1.49 24.15 11.65
N LEU A 48 -1.39 23.66 12.89
CA LEU A 48 -0.29 23.94 13.78
C LEU A 48 1.02 23.32 13.28
N ASN A 49 2.09 24.11 13.26
CA ASN A 49 3.46 23.62 13.10
C ASN A 49 4.10 23.45 14.49
N VAL A 50 4.90 22.41 14.64
CA VAL A 50 5.60 22.07 15.88
C VAL A 50 7.10 21.93 15.62
N GLY A 51 7.89 22.40 16.56
CA GLY A 51 9.34 22.32 16.53
C GLY A 51 9.90 21.19 17.41
N PRO A 52 11.22 21.00 17.41
CA PRO A 52 11.87 19.91 18.16
C PRO A 52 11.71 20.01 19.68
N ARG A 53 11.36 21.19 20.20
CA ARG A 53 11.19 21.43 21.65
C ARG A 53 9.75 21.24 22.13
N ASP A 54 8.81 21.10 21.22
CA ASP A 54 7.40 20.94 21.58
C ASP A 54 7.13 19.53 22.10
N ARG A 55 6.45 19.46 23.23
CA ARG A 55 6.02 18.20 23.85
C ARG A 55 4.63 17.84 23.32
N ILE A 56 4.56 16.80 22.51
CA ILE A 56 3.33 16.34 21.91
C ILE A 56 2.86 15.11 22.67
N ALA A 57 1.56 15.05 22.97
CA ALA A 57 0.92 13.86 23.53
C ALA A 57 -0.37 13.54 22.79
N VAL A 58 -0.66 12.24 22.67
CA VAL A 58 -1.89 11.71 22.11
C VAL A 58 -2.58 10.90 23.21
N ASP A 59 -3.84 11.21 23.51
CA ASP A 59 -4.61 10.61 24.61
C ASP A 59 -3.86 10.65 25.96
N GLY A 60 -3.11 11.74 26.20
CA GLY A 60 -2.31 11.93 27.41
C GLY A 60 -0.96 11.19 27.42
N GLN A 61 -0.68 10.35 26.42
CA GLN A 61 0.59 9.64 26.30
C GLN A 61 1.58 10.44 25.44
N PRO A 62 2.83 10.61 25.88
CA PRO A 62 3.86 11.29 25.10
C PRO A 62 4.02 10.62 23.71
N LEU A 63 4.27 11.46 22.70
CA LEU A 63 4.58 10.95 21.37
C LEU A 63 5.89 10.15 21.43
N PRO A 64 5.92 8.89 20.93
CA PRO A 64 7.14 8.11 20.90
C PRO A 64 8.18 8.78 20.01
N GLY A 65 9.46 8.59 20.33
CA GLY A 65 10.58 9.09 19.53
C GLY A 65 10.56 8.53 18.10
N ARG A 66 11.42 9.04 17.26
CA ARG A 66 11.59 8.47 15.91
C ARG A 66 12.30 7.13 15.99
N THR A 67 11.80 6.18 15.20
CA THR A 67 12.50 4.91 14.96
C THR A 67 13.42 5.04 13.75
N ARG A 68 14.40 4.15 13.67
CA ARG A 68 15.34 4.07 12.54
C ARG A 68 14.59 3.97 11.23
N THR A 69 15.06 4.76 10.23
CA THR A 69 14.55 4.66 8.86
C THR A 69 14.91 3.30 8.26
N ARG A 70 13.89 2.57 7.78
CA ARG A 70 14.02 1.22 7.19
C ARG A 70 13.38 1.18 5.82
N LEU A 71 13.91 0.35 4.94
CA LEU A 71 13.37 0.08 3.62
C LEU A 71 13.22 -1.42 3.40
N PHE A 72 12.10 -1.80 2.79
CA PHE A 72 11.74 -3.19 2.52
C PHE A 72 11.42 -3.37 1.05
N LEU A 73 11.87 -4.47 0.48
CA LEU A 73 11.56 -4.93 -0.86
C LEU A 73 10.42 -5.94 -0.76
N CYS A 74 9.26 -5.61 -1.31
CA CYS A 74 8.08 -6.47 -1.28
C CYS A 74 7.81 -7.00 -2.69
N ASN A 75 7.49 -8.29 -2.80
CA ASN A 75 6.98 -8.89 -4.02
C ASN A 75 5.45 -8.81 -4.03
N LYS A 76 4.91 -7.77 -4.63
CA LYS A 76 3.47 -7.56 -4.70
C LYS A 76 2.82 -8.50 -5.73
N PRO A 77 1.84 -9.33 -5.35
CA PRO A 77 1.07 -10.12 -6.29
C PRO A 77 0.06 -9.27 -7.07
N ARG A 78 -0.51 -9.86 -8.09
CA ARG A 78 -1.68 -9.35 -8.78
C ARG A 78 -2.91 -9.40 -7.86
N GLY A 79 -3.87 -8.48 -8.06
CA GLY A 79 -5.17 -8.49 -7.36
C GLY A 79 -5.22 -7.61 -6.11
N LEU A 80 -4.09 -7.24 -5.52
CA LEU A 80 -4.04 -6.38 -4.34
C LEU A 80 -3.90 -4.90 -4.72
N VAL A 81 -4.63 -4.02 -4.05
CA VAL A 81 -4.49 -2.57 -4.21
C VAL A 81 -3.40 -2.02 -3.27
N THR A 82 -2.67 -1.00 -3.74
CA THR A 82 -1.60 -0.35 -2.97
C THR A 82 -2.18 0.82 -2.18
N THR A 83 -2.92 0.51 -1.11
CA THR A 83 -3.50 1.48 -0.17
C THR A 83 -3.70 0.84 1.20
N HIS A 84 -3.69 1.64 2.27
CA HIS A 84 -4.04 1.18 3.62
C HIS A 84 -5.55 0.98 3.80
N SER A 85 -6.35 1.81 3.14
CA SER A 85 -7.80 1.74 3.17
C SER A 85 -8.36 1.87 1.76
N ASP A 86 -9.22 0.96 1.39
CA ASP A 86 -9.90 0.97 0.10
C ASP A 86 -11.40 1.19 0.32
N PRO A 87 -12.00 2.23 -0.27
CA PRO A 87 -13.43 2.52 -0.13
C PRO A 87 -14.33 1.42 -0.69
N GLU A 88 -13.85 0.66 -1.67
CA GLU A 88 -14.57 -0.44 -2.30
C GLU A 88 -14.38 -1.78 -1.57
N GLY A 89 -13.62 -1.79 -0.46
CA GLY A 89 -13.40 -2.97 0.36
C GLY A 89 -12.50 -4.04 -0.28
N ARG A 90 -11.79 -3.72 -1.38
CA ARG A 90 -10.86 -4.65 -2.03
C ARG A 90 -9.68 -4.99 -1.11
N GLU A 91 -9.10 -6.16 -1.29
CA GLU A 91 -7.90 -6.54 -0.57
C GLU A 91 -6.72 -5.62 -0.85
N THR A 92 -5.99 -5.27 0.21
CA THR A 92 -4.85 -4.35 0.13
C THR A 92 -3.56 -5.08 0.42
N ILE A 93 -2.46 -4.60 -0.19
CA ILE A 93 -1.13 -5.18 0.08
C ILE A 93 -0.79 -5.12 1.58
N PHE A 94 -1.18 -4.06 2.29
CA PHE A 94 -0.84 -3.88 3.71
C PHE A 94 -1.57 -4.87 4.64
N ARG A 95 -2.74 -5.40 4.24
CA ARG A 95 -3.41 -6.46 5.00
C ARG A 95 -2.76 -7.83 4.81
N ALA A 96 -2.13 -8.03 3.65
CA ALA A 96 -1.45 -9.27 3.28
C ALA A 96 -0.01 -9.35 3.82
N LEU A 97 0.57 -8.23 4.28
CA LEU A 97 1.93 -8.23 4.85
C LEU A 97 2.01 -8.99 6.17
N PRO A 98 3.19 -9.57 6.50
CA PRO A 98 3.45 -10.16 7.81
C PRO A 98 3.19 -9.19 8.97
N LYS A 99 2.50 -9.67 10.02
CA LYS A 99 2.02 -8.82 11.13
C LYS A 99 3.11 -8.29 12.06
N HIS A 100 4.30 -8.90 12.04
CA HIS A 100 5.43 -8.48 12.86
C HIS A 100 6.16 -7.25 12.32
N LEU A 101 5.79 -6.78 11.14
CA LEU A 101 6.41 -5.61 10.54
C LEU A 101 5.90 -4.33 11.21
N PRO A 102 6.75 -3.29 11.29
CA PRO A 102 6.32 -1.98 11.74
C PRO A 102 5.26 -1.42 10.78
N ARG A 103 4.61 -0.31 11.16
CA ARG A 103 3.75 0.41 10.23
C ARG A 103 4.54 0.88 9.02
N LEU A 104 4.23 0.34 7.86
CA LEU A 104 4.90 0.65 6.60
C LEU A 104 4.00 1.48 5.68
N ILE A 105 4.61 2.27 4.83
CA ILE A 105 3.99 2.98 3.71
C ILE A 105 4.70 2.57 2.41
N SER A 106 4.01 2.63 1.29
CA SER A 106 4.62 2.32 -0.02
C SER A 106 5.34 3.53 -0.59
N VAL A 107 6.43 3.27 -1.31
CA VAL A 107 7.12 4.23 -2.18
C VAL A 107 6.44 4.16 -3.55
N GLY A 108 5.55 5.11 -3.80
CA GLY A 108 4.68 5.07 -4.95
C GLY A 108 3.66 3.94 -4.87
N ARG A 109 3.06 3.65 -6.00
CA ARG A 109 2.02 2.63 -6.12
C ARG A 109 2.27 1.73 -7.32
N LEU A 110 1.78 0.50 -7.21
CA LEU A 110 1.53 -0.39 -8.34
C LEU A 110 0.02 -0.57 -8.47
N ASP A 111 -0.48 -0.57 -9.70
CA ASP A 111 -1.88 -0.88 -9.98
C ASP A 111 -2.24 -2.28 -9.46
N MET A 112 -3.52 -2.53 -9.24
CA MET A 112 -4.04 -3.82 -8.79
C MET A 112 -3.57 -4.99 -9.69
N ASN A 113 -3.54 -4.77 -11.01
CA ASN A 113 -3.11 -5.77 -12.00
C ASN A 113 -1.61 -5.71 -12.34
N THR A 114 -0.79 -5.02 -11.56
CA THR A 114 0.67 -4.96 -11.73
C THR A 114 1.33 -5.71 -10.58
N GLU A 115 2.34 -6.48 -10.92
CA GLU A 115 3.06 -7.38 -10.02
C GLU A 115 4.50 -6.90 -9.78
N GLY A 116 5.17 -7.53 -8.82
CA GLY A 116 6.60 -7.43 -8.61
C GLY A 116 7.02 -6.42 -7.57
N LEU A 117 8.18 -5.80 -7.75
CA LEU A 117 8.86 -5.00 -6.75
C LEU A 117 8.03 -3.78 -6.31
N LEU A 118 7.63 -3.77 -5.06
CA LEU A 118 7.09 -2.63 -4.36
C LEU A 118 8.00 -2.27 -3.18
N LEU A 119 8.52 -1.05 -3.16
CA LEU A 119 9.30 -0.58 -2.02
C LEU A 119 8.36 -0.11 -0.91
N LEU A 120 8.66 -0.52 0.32
CA LEU A 120 7.93 -0.12 1.52
C LEU A 120 8.92 0.49 2.52
N THR A 121 8.48 1.47 3.30
CA THR A 121 9.31 2.11 4.32
C THR A 121 8.46 2.56 5.50
N ASN A 122 9.07 2.71 6.66
CA ASN A 122 8.46 3.34 7.84
C ASN A 122 8.63 4.88 7.85
N ASP A 123 9.42 5.44 6.91
CA ASP A 123 9.72 6.87 6.85
C ASP A 123 9.07 7.55 5.64
N GLY A 124 8.11 8.45 5.91
CA GLY A 124 7.41 9.21 4.87
C GLY A 124 8.29 10.25 4.15
N GLY A 125 9.39 10.68 4.76
CA GLY A 125 10.40 11.52 4.11
C GLY A 125 11.13 10.75 3.03
N LEU A 126 11.59 9.53 3.37
CA LEU A 126 12.23 8.63 2.42
C LEU A 126 11.28 8.25 1.28
N ALA A 127 10.02 7.85 1.60
CA ALA A 127 9.05 7.53 0.56
C ALA A 127 8.91 8.68 -0.44
N ARG A 128 8.72 9.90 0.05
CA ARG A 128 8.58 11.09 -0.80
C ARG A 128 9.84 11.36 -1.65
N ALA A 129 11.04 11.30 -1.04
CA ALA A 129 12.28 11.54 -1.76
C ALA A 129 12.47 10.56 -2.93
N LEU A 130 12.11 9.30 -2.73
CA LEU A 130 12.23 8.25 -3.75
C LEU A 130 11.16 8.33 -4.85
N GLU A 131 10.00 8.90 -4.55
CA GLU A 131 8.91 9.09 -5.51
C GLU A 131 9.15 10.25 -6.47
N LEU A 132 9.88 11.28 -6.03
CA LEU A 132 10.05 12.52 -6.78
C LEU A 132 10.67 12.26 -8.15
N PRO A 133 10.16 12.91 -9.21
CA PRO A 133 10.76 12.84 -10.54
C PRO A 133 12.23 13.33 -10.58
N SER A 134 12.57 14.29 -9.69
CA SER A 134 13.94 14.81 -9.56
C SER A 134 14.97 13.76 -9.12
N THR A 135 14.55 12.71 -8.44
CA THR A 135 15.42 11.57 -8.11
C THR A 135 15.84 10.79 -9.35
N GLY A 136 15.06 10.86 -10.43
CA GLY A 136 15.41 10.33 -11.74
C GLY A 136 15.56 8.80 -11.82
N TRP A 137 15.13 8.08 -10.80
CA TRP A 137 15.32 6.63 -10.74
C TRP A 137 14.50 5.89 -11.80
N VAL A 138 15.20 5.03 -12.55
CA VAL A 138 14.62 4.21 -13.59
C VAL A 138 13.76 3.09 -12.98
N ARG A 139 12.55 2.91 -13.51
CA ARG A 139 11.67 1.79 -13.18
C ARG A 139 11.71 0.80 -14.33
N ARG A 140 12.12 -0.44 -14.05
CA ARG A 140 12.22 -1.50 -15.06
C ARG A 140 11.07 -2.48 -14.90
N TYR A 141 10.47 -2.81 -16.03
CA TYR A 141 9.33 -3.72 -16.10
C TYR A 141 9.58 -4.83 -17.12
N ARG A 142 9.02 -6.01 -16.87
CA ARG A 142 8.80 -7.03 -17.89
C ARG A 142 7.32 -7.06 -18.24
N VAL A 143 7.04 -6.96 -19.51
CA VAL A 143 5.68 -6.87 -20.06
C VAL A 143 5.43 -8.11 -20.91
N ARG A 144 4.38 -8.84 -20.60
CA ARG A 144 3.80 -9.83 -21.52
C ARG A 144 2.58 -9.21 -22.17
N ALA A 145 2.57 -9.17 -23.50
CA ALA A 145 1.46 -8.61 -24.26
C ALA A 145 1.01 -9.56 -25.36
N LEU A 146 -0.29 -9.54 -25.69
CA LEU A 146 -0.85 -10.12 -26.90
C LEU A 146 -0.62 -9.18 -28.06
N GLY A 147 -0.21 -9.72 -29.20
CA GLY A 147 0.12 -8.97 -30.41
C GLY A 147 1.54 -9.23 -30.87
N ARG A 148 1.91 -8.58 -31.97
CA ARG A 148 3.23 -8.62 -32.56
C ARG A 148 3.79 -7.20 -32.62
N VAL A 149 5.08 -7.06 -32.37
CA VAL A 149 5.78 -5.79 -32.43
C VAL A 149 7.22 -6.04 -32.92
N THR A 150 7.76 -5.08 -33.64
CA THR A 150 9.18 -5.12 -34.06
C THR A 150 10.03 -4.25 -33.13
N GLN A 151 11.34 -4.48 -33.11
CA GLN A 151 12.25 -3.64 -32.32
C GLN A 151 12.26 -2.20 -32.82
N GLU A 152 12.14 -1.96 -34.12
CA GLU A 152 12.09 -0.62 -34.71
C GLU A 152 10.91 0.19 -34.20
N THR A 153 9.73 -0.48 -34.04
CA THR A 153 8.54 0.16 -33.46
C THR A 153 8.80 0.57 -32.02
N LEU A 154 9.44 -0.30 -31.23
CA LEU A 154 9.80 -0.03 -29.83
C LEU A 154 10.86 1.08 -29.72
N ASP A 155 11.81 1.12 -30.64
CA ASP A 155 12.87 2.15 -30.67
C ASP A 155 12.31 3.55 -30.92
N GLY A 156 11.14 3.66 -31.57
CA GLY A 156 10.40 4.90 -31.73
C GLY A 156 10.01 5.55 -30.39
N LEU A 157 9.85 4.75 -29.32
CA LEU A 157 9.48 5.23 -27.99
C LEU A 157 10.62 5.99 -27.28
N LYS A 158 11.87 5.87 -27.72
CA LYS A 158 13.03 6.60 -27.17
C LYS A 158 12.93 8.11 -27.30
N LYS A 159 12.10 8.60 -28.23
CA LYS A 159 11.83 10.03 -28.43
C LYS A 159 10.66 10.54 -27.57
N GLY A 160 10.05 9.66 -26.79
CA GLY A 160 8.78 9.93 -26.14
C GLY A 160 7.59 9.71 -27.09
N VAL A 161 6.41 9.67 -26.54
CA VAL A 161 5.16 9.45 -27.31
C VAL A 161 3.99 10.20 -26.67
N THR A 162 3.08 10.68 -27.50
CA THR A 162 1.83 11.27 -27.01
C THR A 162 0.68 10.30 -27.29
N VAL A 163 -0.01 9.88 -26.24
CA VAL A 163 -1.15 8.97 -26.31
C VAL A 163 -2.35 9.65 -25.65
N GLU A 164 -3.47 9.74 -26.34
CA GLU A 164 -4.71 10.37 -25.82
C GLU A 164 -4.47 11.79 -25.24
N GLY A 165 -3.62 12.59 -25.88
CA GLY A 165 -3.27 13.94 -25.42
C GLY A 165 -2.30 14.01 -24.23
N ILE A 166 -1.86 12.88 -23.69
CA ILE A 166 -0.86 12.80 -22.61
C ILE A 166 0.50 12.54 -23.24
N HIS A 167 1.44 13.45 -23.01
CA HIS A 167 2.82 13.24 -23.41
C HIS A 167 3.55 12.37 -22.39
N TYR A 168 4.19 11.28 -22.86
CA TYR A 168 5.10 10.41 -22.10
C TYR A 168 6.52 10.68 -22.55
N GLY A 169 7.43 10.78 -21.59
CA GLY A 169 8.86 10.99 -21.86
C GLY A 169 9.53 9.79 -22.54
N PRO A 170 10.86 9.83 -22.71
CA PRO A 170 11.62 8.75 -23.30
C PRO A 170 11.41 7.42 -22.61
N ILE A 171 11.10 6.39 -23.39
CA ILE A 171 10.90 5.01 -22.92
C ILE A 171 11.91 4.13 -23.65
N GLU A 172 12.70 3.39 -22.89
CA GLU A 172 13.56 2.33 -23.43
C GLU A 172 12.77 1.03 -23.42
N ALA A 173 12.57 0.41 -24.59
CA ALA A 173 11.85 -0.83 -24.72
C ALA A 173 12.61 -1.80 -25.61
N THR A 174 12.80 -3.03 -25.14
CA THR A 174 13.53 -4.08 -25.85
C THR A 174 12.65 -5.32 -25.98
N LEU A 175 12.51 -5.83 -27.19
CA LEU A 175 11.82 -7.08 -27.47
C LEU A 175 12.69 -8.25 -26.99
N GLU A 176 12.29 -8.89 -25.86
CA GLU A 176 13.00 -10.07 -25.34
C GLU A 176 12.65 -11.33 -26.13
N ARG A 177 11.39 -11.48 -26.50
CA ARG A 177 10.92 -12.67 -27.20
C ARG A 177 9.59 -12.40 -27.91
N GLN A 178 9.50 -12.77 -29.20
CA GLN A 178 8.24 -12.85 -29.96
C GLN A 178 7.80 -14.31 -30.07
N LEU A 179 6.55 -14.56 -29.71
CA LEU A 179 5.85 -15.81 -29.92
C LEU A 179 4.75 -15.58 -30.95
N GLU A 180 4.02 -16.65 -31.33
CA GLU A 180 2.95 -16.51 -32.35
C GLU A 180 1.94 -15.42 -32.04
N SER A 181 1.40 -15.39 -30.83
CA SER A 181 0.34 -14.46 -30.42
C SER A 181 0.76 -13.52 -29.28
N ASN A 182 1.91 -13.72 -28.68
CA ASN A 182 2.39 -12.95 -27.53
C ASN A 182 3.81 -12.48 -27.73
N CYS A 183 4.18 -11.38 -27.06
CA CYS A 183 5.54 -10.95 -26.93
C CYS A 183 5.93 -10.68 -25.47
N TRP A 184 7.22 -10.77 -25.17
CA TRP A 184 7.81 -10.29 -23.95
C TRP A 184 8.70 -9.08 -24.28
N ILE A 185 8.53 -8.00 -23.51
CA ILE A 185 9.21 -6.74 -23.71
C ILE A 185 9.77 -6.30 -22.37
N ALA A 186 11.07 -5.97 -22.32
CA ALA A 186 11.66 -5.24 -21.22
C ALA A 186 11.44 -3.75 -21.44
N VAL A 187 10.92 -3.05 -20.43
CA VAL A 187 10.57 -1.62 -20.53
C VAL A 187 11.22 -0.86 -19.37
N ALA A 188 11.88 0.24 -19.66
CA ALA A 188 12.47 1.12 -18.66
C ALA A 188 11.94 2.56 -18.83
N ILE A 189 11.44 3.14 -17.73
CA ILE A 189 10.88 4.50 -17.68
C ILE A 189 11.46 5.26 -16.49
N ARG A 190 11.58 6.58 -16.61
CA ARG A 190 12.03 7.46 -15.52
C ARG A 190 10.89 8.14 -14.78
N GLU A 191 9.78 8.31 -15.42
CA GLU A 191 8.53 8.83 -14.84
C GLU A 191 7.62 7.67 -14.41
N GLY A 192 6.45 7.97 -13.91
CA GLY A 192 5.49 6.96 -13.44
C GLY A 192 4.08 7.54 -13.52
N LYS A 193 3.71 8.06 -14.69
CA LYS A 193 2.35 8.52 -14.94
C LYS A 193 1.35 7.38 -14.83
N ASN A 194 0.10 7.74 -14.58
CA ASN A 194 -0.94 6.72 -14.37
C ASN A 194 -1.01 5.74 -15.55
N ARG A 195 -0.80 4.45 -15.24
CA ARG A 195 -0.86 3.32 -16.19
C ARG A 195 0.00 3.52 -17.46
N GLU A 196 1.09 4.28 -17.36
CA GLU A 196 1.94 4.69 -18.47
C GLU A 196 2.33 3.54 -19.38
N VAL A 197 2.99 2.50 -18.86
CA VAL A 197 3.42 1.35 -19.65
C VAL A 197 2.25 0.68 -20.37
N ARG A 198 1.09 0.53 -19.71
CA ARG A 198 -0.09 -0.10 -20.34
C ARG A 198 -0.64 0.74 -21.48
N ARG A 199 -0.82 2.04 -21.26
CA ARG A 199 -1.34 2.96 -22.29
C ARG A 199 -0.42 3.04 -23.51
N VAL A 200 0.89 3.12 -23.25
CA VAL A 200 1.88 3.15 -24.35
C VAL A 200 1.89 1.83 -25.13
N MET A 201 1.85 0.67 -24.45
CA MET A 201 1.76 -0.61 -25.18
C MET A 201 0.45 -0.75 -25.94
N GLU A 202 -0.68 -0.31 -25.37
CA GLU A 202 -2.00 -0.30 -26.03
C GLU A 202 -2.01 0.58 -27.28
N SER A 203 -1.31 1.74 -27.27
CA SER A 203 -1.17 2.60 -28.47
C SER A 203 -0.38 1.94 -29.61
N LEU A 204 0.45 0.95 -29.30
CA LEU A 204 1.14 0.11 -30.30
C LEU A 204 0.32 -1.09 -30.75
N GLY A 205 -0.96 -1.17 -30.35
CA GLY A 205 -1.84 -2.33 -30.66
C GLY A 205 -1.59 -3.58 -29.80
N LEU A 206 -0.82 -3.44 -28.71
CA LEU A 206 -0.49 -4.55 -27.81
C LEU A 206 -1.42 -4.59 -26.60
N LYS A 207 -2.05 -5.74 -26.34
CA LYS A 207 -2.87 -5.94 -25.15
C LYS A 207 -2.04 -6.53 -24.02
N VAL A 208 -1.71 -5.72 -23.00
CA VAL A 208 -0.88 -6.15 -21.87
C VAL A 208 -1.62 -7.17 -20.99
N SER A 209 -1.15 -8.41 -21.01
CA SER A 209 -1.67 -9.52 -20.19
C SER A 209 -0.99 -9.65 -18.84
N ARG A 210 0.33 -9.33 -18.74
CA ARG A 210 1.08 -9.34 -17.50
C ARG A 210 2.06 -8.15 -17.47
N LEU A 211 2.19 -7.50 -16.33
CA LEU A 211 3.10 -6.39 -16.10
C LEU A 211 3.78 -6.59 -14.75
N ILE A 212 5.11 -6.75 -14.77
CA ILE A 212 5.90 -7.06 -13.59
C ILE A 212 6.95 -5.96 -13.43
N ARG A 213 6.96 -5.22 -12.33
CA ARG A 213 8.09 -4.33 -12.02
C ARG A 213 9.23 -5.12 -11.42
N VAL A 214 10.34 -5.19 -12.14
CA VAL A 214 11.51 -5.97 -11.74
C VAL A 214 12.57 -5.14 -11.02
N ALA A 215 12.59 -3.80 -11.25
CA ALA A 215 13.50 -2.91 -10.55
C ALA A 215 12.91 -1.51 -10.35
N PHE A 216 13.38 -0.83 -9.31
CA PHE A 216 13.09 0.57 -9.00
C PHE A 216 14.41 1.24 -8.55
N GLY A 217 15.00 2.08 -9.42
CA GLY A 217 16.34 2.60 -9.24
C GLY A 217 17.35 1.47 -9.08
N PRO A 218 18.16 1.50 -8.01
CA PRO A 218 19.18 0.47 -7.74
C PRO A 218 18.62 -0.81 -7.10
N PHE A 219 17.34 -0.82 -6.72
CA PHE A 219 16.73 -1.99 -6.07
C PHE A 219 16.08 -2.91 -7.10
N GLU A 220 16.39 -4.19 -7.00
CA GLU A 220 15.84 -5.24 -7.85
C GLU A 220 14.91 -6.15 -7.04
N LEU A 221 13.97 -6.80 -7.73
CA LEU A 221 13.07 -7.76 -7.12
C LEU A 221 13.87 -8.99 -6.66
N PRO A 222 13.97 -9.23 -5.34
CA PRO A 222 14.67 -10.41 -4.85
C PRO A 222 13.84 -11.69 -5.10
N PRO A 223 14.47 -12.88 -5.04
CA PRO A 223 13.77 -14.16 -5.18
C PRO A 223 13.01 -14.52 -3.90
N ILE A 224 11.93 -13.77 -3.60
CA ILE A 224 11.03 -13.98 -2.47
C ILE A 224 9.63 -14.32 -2.96
N ALA A 225 8.84 -15.00 -2.14
CA ALA A 225 7.46 -15.35 -2.47
C ALA A 225 6.57 -14.09 -2.59
N GLU A 226 5.40 -14.25 -3.18
CA GLU A 226 4.40 -13.18 -3.25
C GLU A 226 3.95 -12.79 -1.82
N CYS A 227 3.76 -11.50 -1.58
CA CYS A 227 3.50 -10.87 -0.29
C CYS A 227 4.65 -10.93 0.72
N ASP A 228 5.74 -11.64 0.43
CA ASP A 228 6.92 -11.58 1.27
C ASP A 228 7.67 -10.27 1.15
N VAL A 229 8.44 -9.96 2.19
CA VAL A 229 9.26 -8.76 2.27
C VAL A 229 10.69 -9.12 2.69
N LYS A 230 11.65 -8.41 2.09
CA LYS A 230 13.05 -8.47 2.47
C LYS A 230 13.51 -7.08 2.91
N GLU A 231 13.97 -6.94 4.13
CA GLU A 231 14.56 -5.69 4.60
C GLU A 231 15.91 -5.45 3.93
N VAL A 232 16.15 -4.20 3.56
CA VAL A 232 17.46 -3.75 3.07
C VAL A 232 18.32 -3.39 4.29
N GLU A 233 19.49 -4.00 4.39
CA GLU A 233 20.43 -3.70 5.47
C GLU A 233 20.77 -2.20 5.54
N THR A 234 20.81 -1.64 6.75
CA THR A 234 20.98 -0.19 6.97
C THR A 234 22.25 0.36 6.32
N ALA A 235 23.37 -0.37 6.41
CA ALA A 235 24.64 0.07 5.83
C ALA A 235 24.56 0.10 4.28
N ALA A 236 23.98 -0.94 3.68
CA ALA A 236 23.73 -1.00 2.25
C ALA A 236 22.76 0.08 1.79
N LEU A 237 21.71 0.34 2.57
CA LEU A 237 20.73 1.38 2.29
C LEU A 237 21.37 2.77 2.28
N LYS A 238 22.13 3.12 3.33
CA LYS A 238 22.88 4.39 3.41
C LYS A 238 23.78 4.60 2.17
N LYS A 239 24.54 3.58 1.81
CA LYS A 239 25.43 3.62 0.63
C LYS A 239 24.66 3.82 -0.68
N THR A 240 23.54 3.13 -0.82
CA THR A 240 22.71 3.15 -2.05
C THR A 240 21.98 4.47 -2.25
N LEU A 241 21.48 5.07 -1.16
CA LEU A 241 20.76 6.33 -1.22
C LEU A 241 21.71 7.52 -1.46
N GLY A 242 22.91 7.48 -0.90
CA GLY A 242 23.82 8.61 -0.93
C GLY A 242 23.39 9.80 -0.07
N PRO A 243 24.28 10.77 0.14
CA PRO A 243 24.04 11.87 1.08
C PRO A 243 22.89 12.80 0.69
N GLU A 244 22.71 13.03 -0.60
CA GLU A 244 21.67 13.93 -1.12
C GLU A 244 20.24 13.43 -0.81
N ILE A 245 19.96 12.16 -1.10
CA ILE A 245 18.64 11.57 -0.83
C ILE A 245 18.41 11.47 0.68
N ILE A 246 19.43 11.10 1.45
CA ILE A 246 19.36 11.01 2.91
C ILE A 246 18.99 12.37 3.50
N LYS A 247 19.66 13.45 3.08
CA LYS A 247 19.38 14.82 3.51
C LYS A 247 17.98 15.26 3.10
N GLN A 248 17.60 15.04 1.84
CA GLN A 248 16.28 15.39 1.31
C GLN A 248 15.15 14.66 2.04
N ALA A 249 15.35 13.40 2.40
CA ALA A 249 14.41 12.57 3.15
C ALA A 249 14.37 12.95 4.64
N GLU A 250 15.38 13.63 5.15
CA GLU A 250 15.64 13.77 6.60
C GLU A 250 15.66 12.38 7.27
N ALA A 251 16.24 11.37 6.59
CA ALA A 251 16.25 10.00 7.06
C ALA A 251 17.16 9.87 8.28
N ASP A 252 16.68 9.15 9.30
CA ASP A 252 17.42 8.88 10.52
C ASP A 252 17.78 7.39 10.60
N PHE A 253 19.05 7.10 10.41
CA PHE A 253 19.58 5.74 10.43
C PHE A 253 20.26 5.38 11.76
N ASP A 254 20.38 6.34 12.67
CA ASP A 254 21.08 6.19 13.96
C ASP A 254 20.08 6.07 15.11
N ALA A 255 18.80 6.36 14.86
CA ALA A 255 17.72 6.15 15.80
C ALA A 255 17.57 4.65 16.17
N PRO A 256 16.96 4.32 17.32
CA PRO A 256 16.71 2.92 17.72
C PRO A 256 15.78 2.21 16.74
N LEU A 257 15.88 0.87 16.65
CA LEU A 257 15.01 0.04 15.82
C LEU A 257 13.57 0.05 16.34
N GLU A 258 13.43 -0.08 17.65
CA GLU A 258 12.17 -0.04 18.38
C GLU A 258 12.34 0.98 19.51
N ILE A 259 11.25 1.65 19.83
CA ILE A 259 11.21 2.47 21.02
C ILE A 259 10.83 1.50 22.13
N GLU A 260 11.78 1.19 23.01
CA GLU A 260 11.44 0.58 24.30
C GLU A 260 10.38 1.47 24.93
N ALA A 261 9.22 0.91 25.22
CA ALA A 261 8.21 1.61 25.99
C ALA A 261 8.91 1.90 27.34
N GLU A 262 9.29 3.16 27.56
CA GLU A 262 9.84 3.62 28.82
C GLU A 262 8.83 3.20 29.88
N GLN A 263 9.18 2.18 30.68
CA GLN A 263 8.35 1.75 31.78
C GLN A 263 8.18 2.98 32.65
N ALA A 264 7.00 3.57 32.60
CA ALA A 264 6.66 4.65 33.50
C ALA A 264 7.03 4.17 34.92
N PRO A 265 7.85 4.93 35.67
CA PRO A 265 8.23 4.49 36.98
C PRO A 265 6.95 4.23 37.77
N HIS A 266 6.72 2.99 38.16
CA HIS A 266 5.68 2.62 39.08
C HIS A 266 5.90 3.46 40.34
N GLY A 267 5.17 4.55 40.43
CA GLY A 267 5.11 5.35 41.63
C GLY A 267 4.71 4.44 42.78
N SER A 268 5.70 4.02 43.55
CA SER A 268 5.50 3.37 44.82
C SER A 268 4.66 4.31 45.69
N ARG A 269 3.36 4.10 45.71
CA ARG A 269 2.50 4.67 46.77
C ARG A 269 2.95 4.03 48.08
N ARG A 270 3.89 4.70 48.71
CA ARG A 270 4.15 4.49 50.14
C ARG A 270 2.89 4.92 50.88
N HIS A 271 2.06 3.94 51.28
CA HIS A 271 1.07 4.15 52.30
C HIS A 271 1.81 4.27 53.64
N SER A 272 2.10 5.51 54.06
CA SER A 272 2.35 5.84 55.42
C SER A 272 1.06 6.36 56.03
N GLY A 273 0.44 5.57 56.84
CA GLY A 273 -0.77 5.93 57.58
C GLY A 273 -1.00 4.90 58.69
N ALA A 274 -0.29 5.06 59.80
CA ALA A 274 -0.61 4.41 61.04
C ALA A 274 -1.95 4.92 61.60
N GLY A 275 -2.85 4.03 61.98
CA GLY A 275 -4.12 4.37 62.59
C GLY A 275 -4.85 3.15 63.12
N GLN A 276 -4.51 2.77 64.33
CA GLN A 276 -5.28 2.10 65.40
C GLN A 276 -6.51 1.24 65.04
N ARG A 277 -6.40 -0.02 65.49
CA ARG A 277 -7.51 -0.97 65.71
C ARG A 277 -8.42 -0.43 66.84
N PRO A 278 -9.74 -0.89 66.89
CA PRO A 278 -10.11 -1.87 67.92
C PRO A 278 -10.96 -3.06 67.33
N GLU A 279 -10.65 -4.25 67.85
CA GLU A 279 -11.59 -5.37 68.00
C GLU A 279 -12.41 -5.12 69.29
N PRO A 280 -13.49 -5.89 69.61
CA PRO A 280 -13.83 -7.25 69.23
C PRO A 280 -15.36 -7.51 69.05
N GLY A 281 -15.74 -8.71 68.61
CA GLY A 281 -17.13 -9.18 68.68
C GLY A 281 -17.33 -10.56 68.09
N ILE A 282 -17.11 -11.57 68.96
CA ILE A 282 -17.44 -12.96 68.71
C ILE A 282 -18.97 -13.14 68.75
N GLN A 283 -19.57 -13.73 67.72
CA GLN A 283 -20.75 -14.59 67.93
C GLN A 283 -20.78 -15.77 66.95
N LYS A 284 -20.73 -16.94 67.57
CA LYS A 284 -20.96 -18.28 66.98
C LYS A 284 -22.46 -18.49 66.76
N HIS A 285 -22.82 -18.99 65.57
CA HIS A 285 -23.94 -19.93 65.46
C HIS A 285 -23.75 -20.90 64.27
N ARG A 286 -23.85 -22.17 64.59
CA ARG A 286 -23.96 -23.36 63.71
C ARG A 286 -25.45 -23.75 63.67
N PRO A 287 -25.85 -24.84 62.93
CA PRO A 287 -25.86 -25.10 61.49
C PRO A 287 -27.30 -25.54 61.02
N GLY A 288 -27.54 -25.55 59.75
CA GLY A 288 -28.83 -26.05 59.17
C GLY A 288 -28.67 -26.69 57.79
N LYS A 289 -28.66 -28.00 57.81
CA LYS A 289 -29.16 -29.06 56.90
C LYS A 289 -29.33 -28.75 55.36
N ARG A 290 -28.70 -29.63 54.60
CA ARG A 290 -29.01 -30.07 53.23
C ARG A 290 -30.41 -30.72 53.17
N PRO A 291 -31.05 -30.88 51.99
CA PRO A 291 -31.07 -32.20 51.41
C PRO A 291 -30.70 -32.29 49.91
N ASP A 292 -30.30 -33.49 49.57
CA ASP A 292 -29.95 -34.14 48.35
C ASP A 292 -31.00 -34.15 47.25
N SER A 293 -30.57 -34.28 46.06
CA SER A 293 -30.94 -35.26 45.02
C SER A 293 -30.51 -34.69 43.65
N GLY A 294 -29.82 -35.28 42.77
CA GLY A 294 -29.66 -36.62 42.35
C GLY A 294 -29.05 -36.60 40.95
N SER A 295 -27.94 -37.25 40.75
CA SER A 295 -27.41 -37.59 39.38
C SER A 295 -28.30 -38.67 38.75
N PRO A 296 -28.13 -39.01 37.44
CA PRO A 296 -26.96 -39.69 36.98
C PRO A 296 -26.49 -39.43 35.52
N LEU A 297 -25.21 -39.62 35.36
CA LEU A 297 -24.40 -40.18 34.28
C LEU A 297 -25.08 -40.87 33.08
N ARG A 298 -24.60 -40.54 31.87
CA ARG A 298 -24.19 -41.42 30.76
C ARG A 298 -23.45 -40.53 29.79
N GLY A 299 -22.29 -40.77 29.36
CA GLY A 299 -21.50 -41.94 29.06
C GLY A 299 -21.43 -42.21 27.57
N VAL A 300 -20.21 -42.07 26.97
CA VAL A 300 -19.67 -42.88 25.83
C VAL A 300 -20.13 -42.37 24.42
N ARG A 301 -19.29 -42.12 23.43
CA ARG A 301 -18.15 -42.83 22.81
C ARG A 301 -17.57 -41.98 21.66
N ASN A 302 -16.26 -42.10 21.51
CA ASN A 302 -15.52 -41.95 20.24
C ASN A 302 -16.06 -42.86 19.17
N ASP A 303 -16.19 -42.37 17.93
CA ASP A 303 -15.96 -43.19 16.75
C ASP A 303 -15.46 -42.38 15.58
N GLY A 304 -14.33 -42.82 15.06
CA GLY A 304 -13.68 -42.30 13.87
C GLY A 304 -14.49 -42.64 12.61
N GLY A 305 -14.62 -41.65 11.73
CA GLY A 305 -15.26 -41.79 10.44
C GLY A 305 -14.45 -41.14 9.33
N LYS A 306 -13.75 -41.98 8.56
CA LYS A 306 -13.10 -41.66 7.30
C LYS A 306 -14.13 -41.08 6.31
N TRP A 307 -13.84 -39.93 5.74
CA TRP A 307 -14.54 -39.43 4.56
C TRP A 307 -13.90 -40.00 3.31
N GLN A 308 -14.60 -40.93 2.66
CA GLN A 308 -14.36 -41.37 1.29
C GLN A 308 -15.16 -40.48 0.35
N GLY A 309 -14.51 -40.06 -0.74
CA GLY A 309 -15.07 -39.24 -1.77
C GLY A 309 -16.26 -39.87 -2.53
N ARG A 310 -17.21 -39.03 -2.90
CA ARG A 310 -18.19 -39.31 -3.97
C ARG A 310 -18.14 -38.22 -5.00
N ALA A 311 -17.87 -38.62 -6.22
CA ALA A 311 -18.09 -37.84 -7.43
C ALA A 311 -19.59 -37.69 -7.71
N PRO A 312 -20.04 -36.55 -8.27
CA PRO A 312 -21.38 -36.46 -8.83
C PRO A 312 -21.40 -36.96 -10.28
N GLN A 313 -22.31 -37.90 -10.56
CA GLN A 313 -22.71 -38.31 -11.88
C GLN A 313 -23.91 -37.48 -12.35
N ASP A 314 -23.94 -37.31 -13.69
CA ASP A 314 -25.07 -37.11 -14.59
C ASP A 314 -25.80 -35.76 -14.61
N ALA A 315 -25.49 -35.06 -15.71
CA ALA A 315 -26.28 -33.99 -16.28
C ALA A 315 -27.28 -34.56 -17.31
N GLY A 316 -28.57 -34.33 -17.10
CA GLY A 316 -29.64 -34.53 -18.06
C GLY A 316 -29.71 -33.41 -19.12
N PRO A 317 -30.48 -33.60 -20.23
CA PRO A 317 -30.25 -32.88 -21.48
C PRO A 317 -30.91 -31.50 -21.54
N ARG A 318 -30.27 -30.61 -22.32
CA ARG A 318 -30.77 -29.27 -22.68
C ARG A 318 -31.95 -29.35 -23.63
N PRO A 319 -32.94 -28.46 -23.54
CA PRO A 319 -33.93 -28.28 -24.62
C PRO A 319 -33.39 -27.32 -25.68
N GLU A 320 -33.51 -27.75 -26.94
CA GLU A 320 -33.43 -26.92 -28.15
C GLU A 320 -34.68 -26.03 -28.25
N THR A 321 -34.48 -24.74 -28.49
CA THR A 321 -35.43 -23.83 -29.16
C THR A 321 -34.57 -22.74 -29.80
N GLY A 322 -34.63 -22.46 -31.04
CA GLY A 322 -35.58 -22.15 -31.99
C GLY A 322 -34.90 -21.23 -33.00
N ARG A 323 -34.74 -21.72 -34.22
CA ARG A 323 -34.31 -20.91 -35.39
C ARG A 323 -35.30 -19.77 -35.58
N ASN A 324 -34.79 -18.56 -35.73
CA ASN A 324 -35.54 -17.50 -36.38
C ASN A 324 -34.72 -16.88 -37.54
N LYS A 325 -35.21 -17.18 -38.73
CA LYS A 325 -34.85 -16.56 -40.01
C LYS A 325 -35.55 -15.18 -40.03
N HIS A 326 -34.82 -14.10 -40.32
CA HIS A 326 -35.39 -12.98 -41.09
C HIS A 326 -34.27 -12.08 -41.63
N GLN A 327 -34.19 -12.16 -42.92
CA GLN A 327 -34.49 -11.11 -43.92
C GLN A 327 -33.34 -10.13 -44.20
N LYS A 328 -32.73 -10.43 -45.31
CA LYS A 328 -31.97 -9.49 -46.17
C LYS A 328 -32.85 -8.29 -46.50
N ARG A 329 -32.45 -7.08 -46.17
CA ARG A 329 -32.90 -5.85 -46.84
C ARG A 329 -31.80 -5.28 -47.69
N ARG A 330 -32.15 -5.17 -48.98
CA ARG A 330 -31.40 -4.62 -50.12
C ARG A 330 -31.16 -3.10 -49.91
N ARG A 331 -29.98 -2.65 -50.26
CA ARG A 331 -29.66 -1.24 -50.49
C ARG A 331 -30.26 -0.77 -51.82
N PRO A 332 -30.77 0.43 -51.95
CA PRO A 332 -30.94 1.07 -53.24
C PRO A 332 -29.70 1.86 -53.64
N ASP A 333 -29.32 1.66 -54.85
CA ASP A 333 -28.38 2.39 -55.69
C ASP A 333 -28.87 3.85 -55.88
N ARG A 334 -27.99 4.83 -55.79
CA ARG A 334 -28.19 6.14 -56.35
C ARG A 334 -26.88 6.69 -56.91
N SER A 335 -26.92 6.70 -58.21
CA SER A 335 -26.08 7.33 -59.20
C SER A 335 -25.91 8.86 -59.00
N GLY A 336 -24.71 9.36 -59.27
CA GLY A 336 -24.46 10.46 -60.21
C GLY A 336 -24.71 11.88 -59.69
N GLY A 337 -23.64 12.68 -59.61
CA GLY A 337 -23.68 14.11 -59.64
C GLY A 337 -22.27 14.73 -59.57
N PRO A 338 -21.96 15.75 -60.32
CA PRO A 338 -20.60 16.11 -60.74
C PRO A 338 -19.86 17.03 -59.76
N ARG A 339 -18.52 16.97 -59.83
CA ARG A 339 -17.56 17.83 -59.12
C ARG A 339 -17.63 19.27 -59.57
N PRO A 340 -17.46 20.25 -58.70
CA PRO A 340 -16.97 21.58 -59.11
C PRO A 340 -15.47 21.73 -58.81
N SER A 341 -14.86 22.47 -59.71
CA SER A 341 -13.47 22.85 -59.94
C SER A 341 -12.88 23.74 -58.86
N ARG A 342 -11.57 23.56 -58.63
CA ARG A 342 -10.66 24.46 -57.90
C ARG A 342 -10.48 25.82 -58.61
N PRO A 343 -10.19 26.87 -57.88
CA PRO A 343 -9.30 27.91 -58.38
C PRO A 343 -7.93 27.88 -57.69
N ARG A 344 -6.89 28.19 -58.46
CA ARG A 344 -5.49 28.39 -58.09
C ARG A 344 -5.22 29.90 -57.84
N PRO A 345 -4.05 30.22 -57.33
CA PRO A 345 -3.76 31.35 -56.43
C PRO A 345 -3.29 32.61 -57.13
N LYS A 346 -3.28 33.66 -56.37
CA LYS A 346 -2.31 34.76 -56.51
C LYS A 346 -1.63 34.96 -55.16
#